data_70593c1fa1b948655d081b7718c40526
#
_entry.id   70593c1fa1b948655d081b7718c40526
#
_cell.length_a   1.000
_cell.length_b   1.000
_cell.length_c   1.000
_cell.angle_alpha   90.00
_cell.angle_beta   90.00
_cell.angle_gamma   90.00
#
_symmetry.space_group_name_H-M   'P 1'
#
loop_
_entity.id
_entity.type
_entity.pdbx_description
1 polymer ?
#
loop_
_entity_poly.entity_id
_entity_poly.type
_entity_poly.pdbx_seq_one_letter_code
_entity_poly.pdbx_strand_id
1 'polypeptide(L)' 'MAKQYYEFKDKTSSKFWEIDAKGKTVTVRFGKIATDGQTTVKTFASPKEATDHAAKVSAEKVKKGYKKA' A
#
# COMPACT_ATOMS: atom_id res chain seq x y z
N MET A 1 4.65 -2.74 13.32
CA MET A 1 4.96 -2.52 11.96
C MET A 1 4.39 -3.53 11.06
N ALA A 2 3.58 -3.13 10.16
CA ALA A 2 2.94 -4.08 9.30
C ALA A 2 3.16 -3.67 7.86
N LYS A 3 4.04 -4.39 7.19
CA LYS A 3 4.20 -4.25 5.77
C LYS A 3 3.20 -5.19 5.11
N GLN A 4 2.36 -4.64 4.26
CA GLN A 4 1.34 -5.43 3.58
C GLN A 4 1.51 -5.30 2.08
N TYR A 5 1.35 -6.41 1.39
CA TYR A 5 1.53 -6.50 -0.05
C TYR A 5 0.23 -6.98 -0.67
N TYR A 6 -0.24 -6.25 -1.68
CA TYR A 6 -1.47 -6.57 -2.38
C TYR A 6 -1.20 -6.66 -3.87
N GLU A 7 -2.03 -7.43 -4.55
CA GLU A 7 -1.95 -7.57 -6.00
C GLU A 7 -3.33 -7.42 -6.63
N PHE A 8 -3.33 -6.82 -7.80
CA PHE A 8 -4.51 -6.71 -8.62
C PHE A 8 -4.19 -7.31 -9.99
N LYS A 9 -4.93 -8.34 -10.36
CA LYS A 9 -4.73 -9.00 -11.65
C LYS A 9 -6.06 -9.13 -12.38
N ASP A 10 -6.06 -8.72 -13.64
CA ASP A 10 -7.19 -8.97 -14.53
C ASP A 10 -6.64 -9.34 -15.91
N LYS A 11 -7.52 -9.35 -16.94
CA LYS A 11 -7.10 -9.78 -18.26
C LYS A 11 -6.05 -8.89 -18.90
N THR A 12 -6.02 -7.61 -18.52
CA THR A 12 -5.16 -6.62 -19.17
C THR A 12 -4.17 -5.99 -18.21
N SER A 13 -4.34 -6.18 -16.91
CA SER A 13 -3.53 -5.49 -15.92
C SER A 13 -2.98 -6.44 -14.88
N SER A 14 -1.76 -6.17 -14.47
CA SER A 14 -1.12 -6.90 -13.40
C SER A 14 -0.35 -5.88 -12.59
N LYS A 15 -0.88 -5.56 -11.39
CA LYS A 15 -0.37 -4.47 -10.56
C LYS A 15 -0.12 -4.93 -9.14
N PHE A 16 0.80 -4.27 -8.46
CA PHE A 16 0.98 -4.48 -7.03
C PHE A 16 0.85 -3.16 -6.28
N TRP A 17 0.52 -3.28 -5.01
CA TRP A 17 0.45 -2.14 -4.10
C TRP A 17 0.93 -2.61 -2.74
N GLU A 18 1.94 -1.95 -2.21
CA GLU A 18 2.58 -2.35 -0.96
C GLU A 18 2.59 -1.16 -0.02
N ILE A 19 2.27 -1.39 1.25
CA ILE A 19 2.26 -0.34 2.23
C ILE A 19 2.98 -0.78 3.49
N ASP A 20 3.76 0.13 4.06
CA ASP A 20 4.50 -0.10 5.28
C ASP A 20 4.36 1.13 6.18
N ALA A 21 3.74 0.95 7.34
CA ALA A 21 3.60 2.00 8.34
C ALA A 21 4.65 1.77 9.42
N LYS A 22 5.60 2.69 9.51
CA LYS A 22 6.68 2.58 10.48
C LYS A 22 6.79 3.89 11.24
N GLY A 23 6.46 3.85 12.54
CA GLY A 23 6.42 5.07 13.33
C GLY A 23 5.46 6.07 12.74
N LYS A 24 5.93 7.28 12.47
CA LYS A 24 5.12 8.35 11.89
C LYS A 24 5.10 8.33 10.37
N THR A 25 5.80 7.39 9.75
CA THR A 25 6.02 7.38 8.32
C THR A 25 5.26 6.25 7.67
N VAL A 26 4.59 6.55 6.55
CA VAL A 26 3.95 5.54 5.72
C VAL A 26 4.64 5.53 4.37
N THR A 27 5.14 4.37 3.98
CA THR A 27 5.78 4.18 2.69
C THR A 27 4.88 3.32 1.82
N VAL A 28 4.58 3.79 0.61
CA VAL A 28 3.75 3.06 -0.35
C VAL A 28 4.56 2.84 -1.61
N ARG A 29 4.59 1.61 -2.08
CA ARG A 29 5.20 1.26 -3.35
C ARG A 29 4.16 0.57 -4.21
N PHE A 30 4.09 0.97 -5.48
CA PHE A 30 3.07 0.45 -6.37
C PHE A 30 3.56 0.49 -7.81
N GLY A 31 2.93 -0.31 -8.66
CA GLY A 31 3.26 -0.35 -10.07
C GLY A 31 2.87 -1.67 -10.69
N LYS A 32 3.47 -1.97 -11.84
CA LYS A 32 3.27 -3.25 -12.49
C LYS A 32 4.05 -4.34 -11.77
N ILE A 33 3.45 -5.52 -11.67
CA ILE A 33 4.14 -6.67 -11.10
C ILE A 33 5.40 -6.95 -11.92
N ALA A 34 6.48 -7.33 -11.25
CA ALA A 34 7.79 -7.59 -11.83
C ALA A 34 8.57 -6.32 -12.19
N THR A 35 8.11 -5.14 -11.78
CA THR A 35 8.88 -3.90 -11.89
C THR A 35 9.16 -3.38 -10.50
N ASP A 36 10.08 -2.40 -10.41
CA ASP A 36 10.36 -1.76 -9.13
C ASP A 36 9.22 -0.85 -8.67
N GLY A 37 8.42 -0.37 -9.59
CA GLY A 37 7.31 0.51 -9.28
C GLY A 37 7.75 1.88 -8.84
N GLN A 38 6.82 2.61 -8.22
CA GLN A 38 7.08 3.93 -7.67
C GLN A 38 6.92 3.88 -6.16
N THR A 39 7.71 4.68 -5.47
CA THR A 39 7.67 4.75 -4.01
C THR A 39 7.25 6.14 -3.58
N THR A 40 6.27 6.21 -2.69
CA THR A 40 5.80 7.45 -2.10
C THR A 40 5.94 7.34 -0.58
N VAL A 41 6.49 8.37 0.04
CA VAL A 41 6.68 8.41 1.48
C VAL A 41 5.88 9.58 2.04
N LYS A 42 5.13 9.33 3.11
CA LYS A 42 4.33 10.34 3.75
C LYS A 42 4.56 10.31 5.25
N THR A 43 4.80 11.47 5.84
CA THR A 43 5.04 11.59 7.27
C THR A 43 3.85 12.24 7.95
N PHE A 44 3.45 11.70 9.10
CA PHE A 44 2.31 12.17 9.86
C PHE A 44 2.76 12.77 11.20
N ALA A 45 1.83 13.41 11.88
CA ALA A 45 2.14 14.06 13.16
C ALA A 45 2.34 13.05 14.28
N SER A 46 1.72 11.87 14.18
CA SER A 46 1.85 10.86 15.22
C SER A 46 1.83 9.46 14.60
N PRO A 47 2.36 8.45 15.31
CA PRO A 47 2.31 7.07 14.82
C PRO A 47 0.87 6.58 14.64
N LYS A 48 -0.05 7.04 15.48
CA LYS A 48 -1.44 6.64 15.36
C LYS A 48 -2.05 7.13 14.05
N GLU A 49 -1.77 8.37 13.67
CA GLU A 49 -2.27 8.91 12.40
C GLU A 49 -1.71 8.14 11.22
N ALA A 50 -0.44 7.77 11.28
CA ALA A 50 0.17 6.98 10.22
C ALA A 50 -0.50 5.62 10.09
N THR A 51 -0.72 4.94 11.21
CA THR A 51 -1.37 3.63 11.23
C THR A 51 -2.81 3.72 10.74
N ASP A 52 -3.55 4.74 11.19
CA ASP A 52 -4.93 4.93 10.76
C ASP A 52 -5.01 5.17 9.26
N HIS A 53 -4.11 5.99 8.73
CA HIS A 53 -4.06 6.25 7.30
C HIS A 53 -3.76 4.98 6.52
N ALA A 54 -2.80 4.19 6.98
CA ALA A 54 -2.44 2.94 6.32
C ALA A 54 -3.63 1.98 6.28
N ALA A 55 -4.35 1.85 7.40
CA ALA A 55 -5.51 0.99 7.45
C ALA A 55 -6.61 1.45 6.51
N LYS A 56 -6.85 2.76 6.45
CA LYS A 56 -7.88 3.32 5.58
C LYS A 56 -7.57 3.09 4.12
N VAL A 57 -6.34 3.37 3.71
CA VAL A 57 -5.94 3.21 2.31
C VAL A 57 -5.95 1.74 1.92
N SER A 58 -5.50 0.85 2.81
CA SER A 58 -5.53 -0.59 2.54
C SER A 58 -6.96 -1.07 2.31
N ALA A 59 -7.90 -0.61 3.13
CA ALA A 59 -9.31 -0.99 2.97
C ALA A 59 -9.85 -0.51 1.63
N GLU A 60 -9.46 0.69 1.20
CA GLU A 60 -9.88 1.21 -0.10
C GLU A 60 -9.36 0.37 -1.25
N LYS A 61 -8.11 -0.10 -1.15
CA LYS A 61 -7.54 -0.95 -2.19
C LYS A 61 -8.26 -2.28 -2.29
N VAL A 62 -8.60 -2.87 -1.15
CA VAL A 62 -9.37 -4.13 -1.14
C VAL A 62 -10.71 -3.93 -1.81
N LYS A 63 -11.37 -2.81 -1.56
CA LYS A 63 -12.63 -2.48 -2.22
C LYS A 63 -12.49 -2.38 -3.73
N LYS A 64 -11.36 -1.94 -4.21
CA LYS A 64 -11.12 -1.80 -5.65
C LYS A 64 -10.73 -3.10 -6.33
N GLY A 65 -10.59 -4.17 -5.57
CA GLY A 65 -10.27 -5.47 -6.13
C GLY A 65 -8.85 -5.96 -5.87
N TYR A 66 -8.05 -5.21 -5.14
CA TYR A 66 -6.73 -5.68 -4.73
C TYR A 66 -6.88 -6.80 -3.71
N LYS A 67 -6.04 -7.80 -3.81
CA LYS A 67 -6.05 -8.94 -2.89
C LYS A 67 -4.71 -9.05 -2.19
N LYS A 68 -4.77 -9.35 -0.90
CA LYS A 68 -3.57 -9.53 -0.12
C LYS A 68 -2.84 -10.78 -0.60
N ALA A 69 -1.58 -10.60 -0.94
CA ALA A 69 -0.75 -11.69 -1.46
C ALA A 69 0.19 -12.22 -0.41
#